data_67002868ff85c343e91d858b6a9b6354
#
_entry.id   67002868ff85c343e91d858b6a9b6354
#
_cell.length_a   1.000
_cell.length_b   1.000
_cell.length_c   1.000
_cell.angle_alpha   90.00
_cell.angle_beta   90.00
_cell.angle_gamma   90.00
#
_symmetry.space_group_name_H-M   'P 1'
#
loop_
_entity.id
_entity.type
_entity.pdbx_description
1 polymer ?
#
loop_
_entity_poly.entity_id
_entity_poly.type
_entity_poly.pdbx_seq_one_letter_code
_entity_poly.pdbx_strand_id
1 'polypeptide(L)'
;TLGANAPFNAINSCVDMGASITMAKGAADGGLFPAVAVIGDSTFTHSGMTGLLDAVNEKANITIIISDNESISMTGGQESSALGKIESICRGIGVEPAHIRVLLPVPKNHDELCKIIREELEYKGVSVIIPRRVCIQKAARDQKKQKTAK
;
A
#
# COMPACT_ATOMS: atom_id res chain seq x y z
N THR A 1 -7.14 8.96 4.15
CA THR A 1 -8.02 9.78 5.03
C THR A 1 -9.50 9.53 4.79
N LEU A 2 -9.96 9.34 3.55
CA LEU A 2 -11.39 9.04 3.28
C LEU A 2 -11.89 7.78 3.99
N GLY A 3 -11.04 6.79 4.18
CA GLY A 3 -11.38 5.57 4.92
C GLY A 3 -11.63 5.76 6.42
N ALA A 4 -11.25 6.92 6.99
CA ALA A 4 -11.52 7.24 8.40
C ALA A 4 -12.95 7.72 8.64
N ASN A 5 -13.64 8.17 7.60
CA ASN A 5 -14.98 8.74 7.69
C ASN A 5 -16.06 7.70 7.37
N ALA A 6 -17.29 7.99 7.80
CA ALA A 6 -18.45 7.22 7.40
C ALA A 6 -18.59 7.20 5.86
N PRO A 7 -19.03 6.10 5.26
CA PRO A 7 -19.53 4.87 5.89
C PRO A 7 -18.43 3.85 6.25
N PHE A 8 -17.17 4.14 5.94
CA PHE A 8 -16.09 3.13 6.04
C PHE A 8 -15.60 2.94 7.48
N ASN A 9 -15.29 4.02 8.18
CA ASN A 9 -14.72 3.99 9.55
C ASN A 9 -13.59 2.93 9.70
N ALA A 10 -12.74 2.80 8.67
CA ALA A 10 -11.79 1.71 8.54
C ALA A 10 -10.38 2.07 9.01
N ILE A 11 -10.17 3.31 9.48
CA ILE A 11 -8.86 3.79 9.94
C ILE A 11 -8.97 4.16 11.41
N ASN A 12 -8.24 3.44 12.25
CA ASN A 12 -8.22 3.67 13.70
C ASN A 12 -7.25 4.78 14.11
N SER A 13 -6.18 4.99 13.35
CA SER A 13 -5.15 5.99 13.65
C SER A 13 -4.53 6.57 12.39
N CYS A 14 -4.26 7.87 12.41
CA CYS A 14 -3.57 8.59 11.35
C CYS A 14 -2.80 9.75 12.00
N VAL A 15 -1.46 9.68 12.01
CA VAL A 15 -0.60 10.69 12.66
C VAL A 15 0.06 11.56 11.60
N ASP A 16 0.99 10.98 10.83
CA ASP A 16 1.71 11.68 9.76
C ASP A 16 2.02 10.77 8.58
N MET A 17 2.58 11.35 7.52
CA MET A 17 2.96 10.60 6.32
C MET A 17 4.19 9.74 6.61
N GLY A 18 4.02 8.41 6.49
CA GLY A 18 5.08 7.42 6.69
C GLY A 18 5.00 6.66 8.01
N ALA A 19 4.30 7.18 9.03
CA ALA A 19 4.20 6.54 10.34
C ALA A 19 3.35 5.26 10.38
N SER A 20 2.54 4.98 9.37
CA SER A 20 1.56 3.87 9.42
C SER A 20 2.21 2.51 9.66
N ILE A 21 3.38 2.23 9.06
CA ILE A 21 4.06 0.94 9.21
C ILE A 21 4.60 0.77 10.62
N THR A 22 5.30 1.79 11.14
CA THR A 22 5.87 1.76 12.49
C THR A 22 4.78 1.73 13.57
N MET A 23 3.66 2.40 13.33
CA MET A 23 2.50 2.34 14.23
C MET A 23 1.86 0.96 14.25
N ALA A 24 1.66 0.33 13.08
CA ALA A 24 1.13 -1.03 12.99
C ALA A 24 2.08 -2.04 13.65
N LYS A 25 3.40 -1.88 13.45
CA LYS A 25 4.40 -2.70 14.15
C LYS A 25 4.29 -2.53 15.67
N GLY A 26 4.29 -1.30 16.17
CA GLY A 26 4.15 -1.06 17.61
C GLY A 26 2.83 -1.62 18.19
N ALA A 27 1.75 -1.57 17.44
CA ALA A 27 0.48 -2.18 17.83
C ALA A 27 0.57 -3.72 17.87
N ALA A 28 1.24 -4.32 16.88
CA ALA A 28 1.49 -5.77 16.85
C ALA A 28 2.37 -6.23 18.01
N ASP A 29 3.43 -5.47 18.35
CA ASP A 29 4.29 -5.72 19.52
C ASP A 29 3.48 -5.63 20.83
N GLY A 30 2.47 -4.75 20.86
CA GLY A 30 1.49 -4.66 21.94
C GLY A 30 0.42 -5.75 21.97
N GLY A 31 0.48 -6.71 21.03
CA GLY A 31 -0.43 -7.86 20.97
C GLY A 31 -1.65 -7.69 20.06
N LEU A 32 -1.74 -6.59 19.29
CA LEU A 32 -2.82 -6.42 18.31
C LEU A 32 -2.61 -7.34 17.11
N PHE A 33 -3.59 -8.18 16.80
CA PHE A 33 -3.60 -9.02 15.61
C PHE A 33 -5.03 -9.16 15.05
N PRO A 34 -5.24 -8.96 13.74
CA PRO A 34 -4.29 -8.46 12.76
C PRO A 34 -3.97 -6.96 12.95
N ALA A 35 -2.73 -6.57 12.67
CA ALA A 35 -2.32 -5.17 12.60
C ALA A 35 -2.05 -4.77 11.14
N VAL A 36 -2.67 -3.69 10.69
CA VAL A 36 -2.65 -3.28 9.27
C VAL A 36 -2.14 -1.87 9.12
N ALA A 37 -1.16 -1.70 8.24
CA ALA A 37 -0.67 -0.39 7.79
C ALA A 37 -1.17 -0.08 6.38
N VAL A 38 -1.60 1.16 6.13
CA VAL A 38 -1.91 1.64 4.77
C VAL A 38 -1.00 2.83 4.46
N ILE A 39 -0.34 2.79 3.30
CA ILE A 39 0.59 3.83 2.85
C ILE A 39 0.48 4.01 1.33
N GLY A 40 0.71 5.23 0.84
CA GLY A 40 0.81 5.50 -0.60
C GLY A 40 2.19 5.12 -1.16
N ASP A 41 2.26 4.81 -2.45
CA ASP A 41 3.46 4.43 -3.19
C ASP A 41 4.62 5.43 -3.03
N SER A 42 4.35 6.72 -3.22
CA SER A 42 5.32 7.79 -3.07
C SER A 42 5.80 7.96 -1.63
N THR A 43 4.89 7.91 -0.67
CA THR A 43 5.23 7.98 0.77
C THR A 43 6.01 6.75 1.21
N PHE A 44 5.70 5.58 0.67
CA PHE A 44 6.45 4.34 0.94
C PHE A 44 7.92 4.49 0.56
N THR A 45 8.22 4.97 -0.64
CA THR A 45 9.62 5.17 -1.08
C THR A 45 10.33 6.33 -0.38
N HIS A 46 9.58 7.32 0.13
CA HIS A 46 10.15 8.44 0.88
C HIS A 46 10.49 8.07 2.33
N SER A 47 9.59 7.40 3.05
CA SER A 47 9.73 7.19 4.50
C SER A 47 9.21 5.84 5.02
N GLY A 48 8.56 5.02 4.18
CA GLY A 48 8.01 3.74 4.60
C GLY A 48 9.01 2.58 4.61
N MET A 49 10.08 2.64 3.79
CA MET A 49 11.03 1.53 3.63
C MET A 49 11.77 1.20 4.94
N THR A 50 12.12 2.20 5.74
CA THR A 50 12.79 1.99 7.03
C THR A 50 11.91 1.26 8.03
N GLY A 51 10.63 1.61 8.08
CA GLY A 51 9.66 0.92 8.92
C GLY A 51 9.41 -0.53 8.47
N LEU A 52 9.41 -0.77 7.15
CA LEU A 52 9.31 -2.13 6.61
C LEU A 52 10.54 -2.97 6.95
N LEU A 53 11.75 -2.40 6.82
CA LEU A 53 12.99 -3.09 7.17
C LEU A 53 13.00 -3.49 8.66
N ASP A 54 12.60 -2.59 9.54
CA ASP A 54 12.48 -2.86 10.97
C ASP A 54 11.47 -3.99 11.24
N ALA A 55 10.29 -3.93 10.63
CA ALA A 55 9.26 -4.94 10.77
C ALA A 55 9.72 -6.34 10.30
N VAL A 56 10.48 -6.42 9.21
CA VAL A 56 11.03 -7.67 8.69
C VAL A 56 12.09 -8.23 9.64
N ASN A 57 13.02 -7.38 10.12
CA ASN A 57 14.07 -7.79 11.03
C ASN A 57 13.52 -8.34 12.36
N GLU A 58 12.47 -7.71 12.88
CA GLU A 58 11.80 -8.10 14.12
C GLU A 58 10.73 -9.19 13.92
N LYS A 59 10.53 -9.66 12.69
CA LYS A 59 9.50 -10.66 12.31
C LYS A 59 8.11 -10.28 12.80
N ALA A 60 7.76 -9.01 12.66
CA ALA A 60 6.48 -8.48 13.10
C ALA A 60 5.29 -9.13 12.38
N ASN A 61 4.17 -9.30 13.07
CA ASN A 61 2.94 -9.82 12.46
C ASN A 61 2.08 -8.67 11.94
N ILE A 62 2.43 -8.14 10.77
CA ILE A 62 1.72 -6.99 10.17
C ILE A 62 1.43 -7.21 8.69
N THR A 63 0.30 -6.68 8.23
CA THR A 63 -0.04 -6.57 6.82
C THR A 63 0.09 -5.12 6.36
N ILE A 64 0.86 -4.88 5.32
CA ILE A 64 1.10 -3.54 4.76
C ILE A 64 0.39 -3.43 3.42
N ILE A 65 -0.49 -2.45 3.28
CA ILE A 65 -1.19 -2.14 2.03
C ILE A 65 -0.52 -0.91 1.42
N ILE A 66 0.20 -1.09 0.29
CA ILE A 66 0.83 0.00 -0.45
C ILE A 66 -0.07 0.38 -1.62
N SER A 67 -0.79 1.49 -1.50
CA SER A 67 -1.67 1.97 -2.56
C SER A 67 -0.85 2.57 -3.71
N ASP A 68 -0.72 1.81 -4.81
CA ASP A 68 0.07 2.17 -5.99
C ASP A 68 -0.84 2.76 -7.07
N ASN A 69 -0.82 4.09 -7.18
CA ASN A 69 -1.57 4.82 -8.21
C ASN A 69 -0.66 5.35 -9.35
N GLU A 70 0.61 4.96 -9.35
CA GLU A 70 1.64 5.32 -10.34
C GLU A 70 1.87 6.84 -10.47
N SER A 71 1.45 7.63 -9.47
CA SER A 71 1.58 9.08 -9.53
C SER A 71 1.52 9.74 -8.15
N ILE A 72 2.21 10.88 -8.01
CA ILE A 72 2.10 11.77 -6.85
C ILE A 72 0.86 12.65 -7.06
N SER A 73 -0.32 12.12 -6.75
CA SER A 73 -1.60 12.75 -7.12
C SER A 73 -1.85 14.08 -6.39
N MET A 74 -1.38 14.25 -5.17
CA MET A 74 -1.64 15.44 -4.34
C MET A 74 -0.91 16.69 -4.79
N THR A 75 0.21 16.56 -5.50
CA THR A 75 1.09 17.67 -5.88
C THR A 75 1.13 17.96 -7.38
N GLY A 76 0.22 17.39 -8.17
CA GLY A 76 0.10 17.69 -9.60
C GLY A 76 0.22 16.50 -10.54
N GLY A 77 0.36 15.28 -10.01
CA GLY A 77 0.35 14.04 -10.82
C GLY A 77 1.69 13.74 -11.49
N GLN A 78 2.79 14.11 -10.85
CA GLN A 78 4.15 13.70 -11.26
C GLN A 78 4.29 12.18 -11.16
N GLU A 79 5.26 11.61 -11.87
CA GLU A 79 5.59 10.19 -11.73
C GLU A 79 6.10 9.89 -10.33
N SER A 80 5.59 8.80 -9.75
CA SER A 80 6.09 8.29 -8.47
C SER A 80 7.49 7.70 -8.65
N SER A 81 8.40 7.98 -7.73
CA SER A 81 9.73 7.32 -7.68
C SER A 81 9.62 5.81 -7.43
N ALA A 82 8.47 5.37 -6.96
CA ALA A 82 8.12 3.97 -6.72
C ALA A 82 7.72 3.20 -8.00
N LEU A 83 7.49 3.92 -9.12
CA LEU A 83 6.94 3.31 -10.35
C LEU A 83 7.74 2.08 -10.77
N GLY A 84 7.07 0.92 -10.79
CA GLY A 84 7.65 -0.38 -11.17
C GLY A 84 8.72 -0.93 -10.22
N LYS A 85 8.91 -0.37 -9.02
CA LYS A 85 10.00 -0.75 -8.10
C LYS A 85 9.51 -1.33 -6.77
N ILE A 86 8.24 -1.19 -6.42
CA ILE A 86 7.72 -1.53 -5.08
C ILE A 86 8.01 -2.99 -4.75
N GLU A 87 7.72 -3.92 -5.66
CA GLU A 87 7.93 -5.37 -5.43
C GLU A 87 9.40 -5.71 -5.24
N SER A 88 10.29 -5.13 -6.07
CA SER A 88 11.73 -5.36 -5.95
C SER A 88 12.31 -4.77 -4.67
N ILE A 89 11.80 -3.62 -4.22
CA ILE A 89 12.16 -3.02 -2.93
C ILE A 89 11.72 -3.92 -1.79
N CYS A 90 10.46 -4.37 -1.78
CA CYS A 90 9.95 -5.26 -0.72
C CYS A 90 10.74 -6.56 -0.64
N ARG A 91 11.05 -7.19 -1.79
CA ARG A 91 11.91 -8.38 -1.86
C ARG A 91 13.31 -8.10 -1.35
N GLY A 92 13.92 -6.98 -1.75
CA GLY A 92 15.27 -6.57 -1.34
C GLY A 92 15.38 -6.30 0.16
N ILE A 93 14.30 -5.84 0.78
CA ILE A 93 14.20 -5.65 2.24
C ILE A 93 14.05 -6.99 2.97
N GLY A 94 13.56 -8.03 2.31
CA GLY A 94 13.43 -9.37 2.89
C GLY A 94 12.00 -9.84 3.15
N VAL A 95 11.00 -9.16 2.57
CA VAL A 95 9.62 -9.68 2.58
C VAL A 95 9.57 -10.96 1.75
N GLU A 96 8.94 -12.01 2.29
CA GLU A 96 8.80 -13.28 1.60
C GLU A 96 8.03 -13.12 0.28
N PRO A 97 8.58 -13.57 -0.86
CA PRO A 97 7.96 -13.35 -2.18
C PRO A 97 6.52 -13.87 -2.31
N ALA A 98 6.19 -14.94 -1.60
CA ALA A 98 4.83 -15.51 -1.57
C ALA A 98 3.80 -14.55 -0.92
N HIS A 99 4.26 -13.65 -0.06
CA HIS A 99 3.46 -12.67 0.67
C HIS A 99 3.59 -11.24 0.13
N ILE A 100 4.05 -11.09 -1.12
CA ILE A 100 3.99 -9.83 -1.89
C ILE A 100 2.91 -9.98 -2.96
N ARG A 101 1.74 -9.42 -2.73
CA ARG A 101 0.56 -9.61 -3.57
C ARG A 101 0.20 -8.34 -4.34
N VAL A 102 0.33 -8.38 -5.66
CA VAL A 102 -0.11 -7.27 -6.53
C VAL A 102 -1.53 -7.53 -7.00
N LEU A 103 -2.43 -6.58 -6.75
CA LEU A 103 -3.86 -6.74 -6.99
C LEU A 103 -4.40 -5.59 -7.87
N LEU A 104 -5.34 -5.90 -8.75
CA LEU A 104 -6.06 -4.87 -9.52
C LEU A 104 -7.41 -4.57 -8.86
N PRO A 105 -7.57 -3.41 -8.20
CA PRO A 105 -8.78 -3.07 -7.45
C PRO A 105 -9.89 -2.58 -8.40
N VAL A 106 -10.60 -3.52 -9.02
CA VAL A 106 -11.77 -3.27 -9.86
C VAL A 106 -12.97 -4.10 -9.36
N PRO A 107 -14.22 -3.62 -9.54
CA PRO A 107 -15.40 -4.30 -9.00
C PRO A 107 -15.51 -5.78 -9.38
N LYS A 108 -15.14 -6.14 -10.60
CA LYS A 108 -15.20 -7.53 -11.09
C LYS A 108 -14.27 -8.50 -10.33
N ASN A 109 -13.23 -7.99 -9.66
CA ASN A 109 -12.26 -8.80 -8.92
C ASN A 109 -12.54 -8.79 -7.42
N HIS A 110 -13.68 -8.26 -6.98
CA HIS A 110 -13.98 -8.01 -5.56
C HIS A 110 -13.80 -9.26 -4.69
N ASP A 111 -14.39 -10.38 -5.10
CA ASP A 111 -14.37 -11.61 -4.29
C ASP A 111 -12.97 -12.20 -4.17
N GLU A 112 -12.19 -12.17 -5.26
CA GLU A 112 -10.79 -12.59 -5.26
C GLU A 112 -9.95 -11.69 -4.35
N LEU A 113 -10.14 -10.37 -4.44
CA LEU A 113 -9.46 -9.39 -3.59
C LEU A 113 -9.76 -9.65 -2.11
N CYS A 114 -11.02 -9.85 -1.76
CA CYS A 114 -11.43 -10.14 -0.39
C CYS A 114 -10.79 -11.43 0.14
N LYS A 115 -10.70 -12.46 -0.70
CA LYS A 115 -10.05 -13.73 -0.34
C LYS A 115 -8.57 -13.52 -0.04
N ILE A 116 -7.83 -12.89 -0.96
CA ILE A 116 -6.39 -12.65 -0.80
C ILE A 116 -6.12 -11.77 0.43
N ILE A 117 -6.90 -10.71 0.63
CA ILE A 117 -6.73 -9.83 1.80
C ILE A 117 -6.93 -10.62 3.10
N ARG A 118 -7.93 -11.49 3.18
CA ARG A 118 -8.15 -12.33 4.38
C ARG A 118 -6.99 -13.29 4.63
N GLU A 119 -6.50 -13.96 3.59
CA GLU A 119 -5.34 -14.84 3.68
C GLU A 119 -4.11 -14.11 4.24
N GLU A 120 -3.83 -12.90 3.74
CA GLU A 120 -2.68 -12.11 4.20
C GLU A 120 -2.89 -11.51 5.61
N LEU A 121 -4.13 -11.22 6.00
CA LEU A 121 -4.45 -10.78 7.36
C LEU A 121 -4.26 -11.89 8.42
N GLU A 122 -4.44 -13.15 8.03
CA GLU A 122 -4.25 -14.31 8.91
C GLU A 122 -2.80 -14.79 8.96
N TYR A 123 -1.96 -14.36 8.00
CA TYR A 123 -0.57 -14.72 7.95
C TYR A 123 0.21 -14.12 9.13
N LYS A 124 1.01 -14.96 9.79
CA LYS A 124 1.88 -14.52 10.90
C LYS A 124 3.28 -14.24 10.37
N GLY A 125 3.51 -12.99 10.07
CA GLY A 125 4.72 -12.46 9.48
C GLY A 125 4.44 -11.11 8.82
N VAL A 126 5.42 -10.59 8.09
CA VAL A 126 5.25 -9.37 7.32
C VAL A 126 4.69 -9.71 5.93
N SER A 127 3.49 -9.25 5.61
CA SER A 127 2.92 -9.35 4.28
C SER A 127 2.70 -7.97 3.65
N VAL A 128 2.77 -7.92 2.31
CA VAL A 128 2.61 -6.69 1.54
C VAL A 128 1.58 -6.89 0.44
N ILE A 129 0.52 -6.10 0.47
CA ILE A 129 -0.51 -6.06 -0.56
C ILE A 129 -0.35 -4.76 -1.35
N ILE A 130 -0.28 -4.85 -2.68
CA ILE A 130 -0.08 -3.71 -3.57
C ILE A 130 -1.30 -3.60 -4.50
N PRO A 131 -2.38 -2.91 -4.08
CA PRO A 131 -3.46 -2.56 -4.98
C PRO A 131 -2.95 -1.54 -5.99
N ARG A 132 -2.76 -1.97 -7.24
CA ARG A 132 -2.21 -1.15 -8.33
C ARG A 132 -3.30 -0.76 -9.32
N ARG A 133 -3.48 0.55 -9.49
CA ARG A 133 -4.37 1.10 -10.50
C ARG A 133 -3.98 2.54 -10.80
N VAL A 134 -3.75 2.85 -12.08
CA VAL A 134 -3.44 4.20 -12.54
C VAL A 134 -4.47 5.22 -12.02
N CYS A 135 -4.00 6.36 -11.53
CA CYS A 135 -4.85 7.46 -11.09
C CYS A 135 -5.82 7.89 -12.19
N ILE A 136 -7.11 7.98 -11.87
CA ILE A 136 -8.19 8.35 -12.81
C ILE A 136 -7.90 9.71 -13.48
N GLN A 137 -7.35 10.66 -12.73
CA GLN A 137 -7.01 11.99 -13.26
C GLN A 137 -5.82 11.92 -14.23
N LYS A 138 -4.79 11.09 -13.93
CA LYS A 138 -3.67 10.86 -14.85
C LYS A 138 -4.15 10.22 -16.13
N ALA A 139 -4.94 9.17 -16.06
CA ALA A 139 -5.53 8.50 -17.21
C ALA A 139 -6.34 9.46 -18.10
N ALA A 140 -7.16 10.33 -17.50
CA ALA A 140 -7.95 11.32 -18.23
C ALA A 140 -7.09 12.39 -18.91
N ARG A 141 -6.00 12.84 -18.28
CA ARG A 141 -5.05 13.79 -18.88
C ARG A 141 -4.29 13.18 -20.06
N ASP A 142 -3.84 11.94 -19.93
CA ASP A 142 -3.11 11.24 -21.00
C ASP A 142 -3.99 10.99 -22.21
N GLN A 143 -5.26 10.64 -22.01
CA GLN A 143 -6.25 10.54 -23.08
C GLN A 143 -6.49 11.88 -23.80
N LYS A 144 -6.54 12.99 -23.07
CA LYS A 144 -6.68 14.34 -23.69
C LYS A 144 -5.45 14.69 -24.52
N LYS A 145 -4.24 14.45 -24.01
CA LYS A 145 -2.98 14.71 -24.74
C LYS A 145 -2.92 13.91 -26.04
N GLN A 146 -3.31 12.63 -26.03
CA GLN A 146 -3.33 11.79 -27.23
C GLN A 146 -4.35 12.27 -28.28
N LYS A 147 -5.48 12.87 -27.85
CA LYS A 147 -6.47 13.45 -28.77
C LYS A 147 -6.03 14.78 -29.41
N THR A 148 -5.17 15.54 -28.72
CA THR A 148 -4.68 16.85 -29.20
C THR A 148 -3.41 16.71 -30.06
N ALA A 149 -2.73 15.57 -30.03
CA ALA A 149 -1.55 15.26 -30.82
C ALA A 149 -1.85 14.57 -32.18
N LYS A 150 -3.13 14.34 -32.48
CA LYS A 150 -3.69 13.92 -33.77
C LYS A 150 -4.38 15.07 -34.47
#